data_d90bfbd4584e2cc44670fa0aa6e166cd
#
_entry.id   d90bfbd4584e2cc44670fa0aa6e166cd
#
_cell.length_a   1.000
_cell.length_b   1.000
_cell.length_c   1.000
_cell.angle_alpha   90.00
_cell.angle_beta   90.00
_cell.angle_gamma   90.00
#
_symmetry.space_group_name_H-M   'P 1'
#
loop_
_entity.id
_entity.type
_entity.pdbx_description
1 polymer ?
#
loop_
_entity_poly.entity_id
_entity_poly.type
_entity_poly.pdbx_seq_one_letter_code
_entity_poly.pdbx_strand_id
1 'polypeptide(L)'
;MNAIRNHKLTVSDQTQVETFITKARIGHLGVTDNDHPYVVPLNYAYFNDQLYFHGANEGKKVRIINENNQACFSICEEYATMVDPVPAKTDTAYMSVMIFGKIEEVTDLDEATEAMQMMVDKYVPGYYERAVRKSHVQNYRSSLGASTAVYRIDPQTITAKANPLDEAIAFFPGRRVHKDETTE
;
A
#
# COMPACT_ATOMS: atom_id res chain seq x y z
N MET A 1 20.18 6.25 0.68
CA MET A 1 18.95 6.27 1.51
C MET A 1 19.34 5.92 2.93
N ASN A 2 18.84 6.63 3.94
CA ASN A 2 19.21 6.37 5.33
C ASN A 2 18.60 5.06 5.81
N ALA A 3 19.40 4.23 6.51
CA ALA A 3 18.94 2.98 7.09
C ALA A 3 17.80 3.21 8.11
N ILE A 4 16.94 2.21 8.29
CA ILE A 4 15.88 2.23 9.30
C ILE A 4 16.51 2.45 10.68
N ARG A 5 16.11 3.52 11.39
CA ARG A 5 16.68 3.87 12.71
C ARG A 5 16.43 2.78 13.77
N ASN A 6 15.20 2.24 13.81
CA ASN A 6 14.86 1.15 14.74
C ASN A 6 15.03 -0.19 14.04
N HIS A 7 16.27 -0.73 14.07
CA HIS A 7 16.62 -1.99 13.42
C HIS A 7 15.90 -3.20 14.03
N LYS A 8 15.44 -3.13 15.29
CA LYS A 8 14.73 -4.24 15.95
C LYS A 8 13.39 -4.57 15.30
N LEU A 9 12.76 -3.57 14.66
CA LEU A 9 11.49 -3.72 13.98
C LEU A 9 11.63 -3.99 12.47
N THR A 10 12.87 -4.06 11.95
CA THR A 10 13.09 -4.29 10.52
C THR A 10 12.66 -5.71 10.13
N VAL A 11 11.84 -5.82 9.09
CA VAL A 11 11.50 -7.09 8.46
C VAL A 11 12.41 -7.28 7.25
N SER A 12 13.23 -8.33 7.28
CA SER A 12 14.16 -8.70 6.20
C SER A 12 13.70 -9.94 5.42
N ASP A 13 12.66 -10.63 5.89
CA ASP A 13 12.07 -11.76 5.17
C ASP A 13 11.27 -11.23 3.97
N GLN A 14 11.83 -11.43 2.79
CA GLN A 14 11.23 -10.98 1.53
C GLN A 14 9.86 -11.59 1.29
N THR A 15 9.67 -12.88 1.60
CA THR A 15 8.39 -13.57 1.43
C THR A 15 7.31 -12.96 2.32
N GLN A 16 7.65 -12.60 3.56
CA GLN A 16 6.75 -11.90 4.46
C GLN A 16 6.36 -10.52 3.91
N VAL A 17 7.34 -9.77 3.41
CA VAL A 17 7.12 -8.43 2.83
C VAL A 17 6.22 -8.51 1.60
N GLU A 18 6.50 -9.39 0.66
CA GLU A 18 5.70 -9.59 -0.56
C GLU A 18 4.27 -10.05 -0.24
N THR A 19 4.14 -10.99 0.71
CA THR A 19 2.83 -11.45 1.18
C THR A 19 2.00 -10.29 1.74
N PHE A 20 2.62 -9.43 2.55
CA PHE A 20 1.96 -8.25 3.11
C PHE A 20 1.54 -7.26 2.01
N ILE A 21 2.46 -6.89 1.09
CA ILE A 21 2.16 -5.99 -0.04
C ILE A 21 0.99 -6.54 -0.87
N THR A 22 1.00 -7.84 -1.14
CA THR A 22 -0.03 -8.48 -1.96
C THR A 22 -1.41 -8.47 -1.28
N LYS A 23 -1.46 -8.68 0.05
CA LYS A 23 -2.72 -8.79 0.80
C LYS A 23 -3.32 -7.45 1.20
N ALA A 24 -2.50 -6.49 1.59
CA ALA A 24 -2.97 -5.18 2.03
C ALA A 24 -3.72 -4.46 0.90
N ARG A 25 -4.83 -3.79 1.23
CA ARG A 25 -5.81 -3.33 0.24
C ARG A 25 -5.66 -1.88 -0.16
N ILE A 26 -5.08 -1.04 0.70
CA ILE A 26 -4.92 0.39 0.47
C ILE A 26 -3.46 0.76 0.70
N GLY A 27 -2.92 1.52 -0.23
CA GLY A 27 -1.63 2.17 -0.06
C GLY A 27 -1.75 3.67 -0.32
N HIS A 28 -0.75 4.41 0.08
CA HIS A 28 -0.69 5.85 -0.04
C HIS A 28 0.46 6.23 -0.96
N LEU A 29 0.11 6.77 -2.13
CA LEU A 29 1.07 7.32 -3.07
C LEU A 29 1.51 8.70 -2.59
N GLY A 30 2.78 8.85 -2.25
CA GLY A 30 3.43 10.12 -1.96
C GLY A 30 4.28 10.57 -3.15
N VAL A 31 4.02 11.77 -3.65
CA VAL A 31 4.79 12.45 -4.70
C VAL A 31 5.03 13.91 -4.31
N THR A 32 5.89 14.62 -5.02
CA THR A 32 6.22 16.02 -4.71
C THR A 32 5.77 16.93 -5.84
N ASP A 33 4.89 17.88 -5.51
CA ASP A 33 4.40 18.96 -6.38
C ASP A 33 5.28 20.20 -6.13
N ASN A 34 6.37 20.35 -6.87
CA ASN A 34 7.45 21.28 -6.57
C ASN A 34 7.97 21.06 -5.13
N ASP A 35 7.76 22.02 -4.22
CA ASP A 35 8.19 21.91 -2.82
C ASP A 35 7.08 21.40 -1.88
N HIS A 36 5.92 21.02 -2.41
CA HIS A 36 4.78 20.58 -1.61
C HIS A 36 4.58 19.08 -1.73
N PRO A 37 4.57 18.33 -0.62
CA PRO A 37 4.20 16.92 -0.64
C PRO A 37 2.73 16.77 -1.02
N TYR A 38 2.43 15.75 -1.84
CA TYR A 38 1.08 15.38 -2.23
C TYR A 38 0.89 13.89 -2.02
N VAL A 39 -0.11 13.52 -1.22
CA VAL A 39 -0.38 12.12 -0.86
C VAL A 39 -1.82 11.77 -1.20
N VAL A 40 -2.02 10.61 -1.83
CA VAL A 40 -3.34 10.07 -2.16
C VAL A 40 -3.45 8.59 -1.80
N PRO A 41 -4.56 8.15 -1.18
CA PRO A 41 -4.85 6.73 -1.00
C PRO A 41 -5.26 6.12 -2.33
N LEU A 42 -4.79 4.90 -2.60
CA LEU A 42 -5.06 4.17 -3.82
C LEU A 42 -5.28 2.68 -3.55
N ASN A 43 -6.15 2.07 -4.33
CA ASN A 43 -6.15 0.65 -4.54
C ASN A 43 -5.03 0.30 -5.51
N TYR A 44 -4.39 -0.85 -5.31
CA TYR A 44 -3.23 -1.27 -6.09
C TYR A 44 -3.14 -2.80 -6.21
N ALA A 45 -2.40 -3.26 -7.19
CA ALA A 45 -1.93 -4.65 -7.28
C ALA A 45 -0.40 -4.69 -7.23
N TYR A 46 0.15 -5.81 -6.76
CA TYR A 46 1.60 -6.06 -6.76
C TYR A 46 1.84 -7.43 -7.36
N PHE A 47 2.60 -7.48 -8.45
CA PHE A 47 3.00 -8.70 -9.13
C PHE A 47 4.23 -8.43 -10.01
N ASN A 48 5.00 -9.45 -10.31
CA ASN A 48 6.25 -9.33 -11.07
C ASN A 48 7.19 -8.26 -10.50
N ASP A 49 7.28 -8.16 -9.17
CA ASP A 49 8.10 -7.19 -8.44
C ASP A 49 7.75 -5.72 -8.72
N GLN A 50 6.58 -5.44 -9.25
CA GLN A 50 6.10 -4.11 -9.59
C GLN A 50 4.74 -3.81 -8.95
N LEU A 51 4.51 -2.54 -8.65
CA LEU A 51 3.26 -2.07 -8.08
C LEU A 51 2.45 -1.33 -9.15
N TYR A 52 1.19 -1.72 -9.33
CA TYR A 52 0.30 -1.13 -10.31
C TYR A 52 -0.89 -0.46 -9.65
N PHE A 53 -1.29 0.67 -10.18
CA PHE A 53 -2.54 1.34 -9.84
C PHE A 53 -3.16 1.97 -11.09
N HIS A 54 -4.45 2.29 -11.02
CA HIS A 54 -5.13 2.97 -12.11
C HIS A 54 -5.75 4.29 -11.63
N GLY A 55 -6.07 5.15 -12.56
CA GLY A 55 -6.75 6.41 -12.29
C GLY A 55 -7.05 7.18 -13.56
N ALA A 56 -7.68 8.36 -13.41
CA ALA A 56 -7.87 9.25 -14.54
C ALA A 56 -6.51 9.62 -15.15
N ASN A 57 -6.48 9.75 -16.48
CA ASN A 57 -5.29 10.18 -17.23
C ASN A 57 -5.07 11.70 -17.22
N GLU A 58 -5.81 12.42 -16.38
CA GLU A 58 -5.75 13.87 -16.21
C GLU A 58 -5.85 14.27 -14.73
N GLY A 59 -5.58 15.54 -14.44
CA GLY A 59 -5.69 16.11 -13.11
C GLY A 59 -4.35 16.27 -12.40
N LYS A 60 -4.41 16.70 -11.12
CA LYS A 60 -3.23 17.09 -10.33
C LYS A 60 -2.19 15.97 -10.23
N LYS A 61 -2.61 14.75 -9.94
CA LYS A 61 -1.71 13.60 -9.82
C LYS A 61 -0.91 13.36 -11.10
N VAL A 62 -1.59 13.37 -12.26
CA VAL A 62 -0.95 13.13 -13.57
C VAL A 62 0.05 14.23 -13.91
N ARG A 63 -0.32 15.51 -13.69
CA ARG A 63 0.60 16.62 -13.88
C ARG A 63 1.88 16.44 -13.06
N ILE A 64 1.74 16.12 -11.77
CA ILE A 64 2.89 15.92 -10.88
C ILE A 64 3.77 14.76 -11.38
N ILE A 65 3.18 13.61 -11.73
CA ILE A 65 3.91 12.44 -12.24
C ILE A 65 4.70 12.78 -13.51
N ASN A 66 4.11 13.58 -14.42
CA ASN A 66 4.77 13.99 -15.65
C ASN A 66 5.94 14.96 -15.40
N GLU A 67 5.86 15.79 -14.36
CA GLU A 67 6.92 16.73 -13.99
C GLU A 67 8.02 16.05 -13.16
N ASN A 68 7.66 15.15 -12.27
CA ASN A 68 8.55 14.40 -11.39
C ASN A 68 7.96 13.03 -11.06
N ASN A 69 8.53 12.00 -11.65
CA ASN A 69 8.04 10.63 -11.50
C ASN A 69 8.59 9.88 -10.27
N GLN A 70 9.33 10.54 -9.39
CA GLN A 70 9.78 9.92 -8.14
C GLN A 70 8.62 9.76 -7.16
N ALA A 71 8.52 8.59 -6.56
CA ALA A 71 7.45 8.26 -5.64
C ALA A 71 7.93 7.53 -4.39
N CYS A 72 7.16 7.72 -3.34
CA CYS A 72 7.13 6.85 -2.16
C CYS A 72 5.72 6.28 -2.02
N PHE A 73 5.58 4.96 -2.08
CA PHE A 73 4.30 4.30 -1.84
C PHE A 73 4.34 3.62 -0.48
N SER A 74 3.46 4.06 0.43
CA SER A 74 3.39 3.56 1.81
C SER A 74 2.18 2.67 2.00
N ILE A 75 2.40 1.52 2.61
CA ILE A 75 1.36 0.56 2.99
C ILE A 75 1.51 0.32 4.48
N CYS A 76 0.41 0.39 5.25
CA CYS A 76 0.43 0.12 6.68
C CYS A 76 -0.88 -0.54 7.10
N GLU A 77 -0.78 -1.56 7.94
CA GLU A 77 -1.90 -2.18 8.62
C GLU A 77 -1.63 -2.22 10.12
N GLU A 78 -2.58 -1.72 10.90
CA GLU A 78 -2.62 -1.85 12.35
C GLU A 78 -3.36 -3.15 12.69
N TYR A 79 -2.79 -3.94 13.61
CA TYR A 79 -3.38 -5.17 14.08
C TYR A 79 -4.09 -4.99 15.44
N ALA A 80 -3.47 -4.25 16.35
CA ALA A 80 -4.06 -3.89 17.63
C ALA A 80 -3.23 -2.82 18.35
N THR A 81 -3.82 -2.15 19.34
CA THR A 81 -3.09 -1.42 20.37
C THR A 81 -2.70 -2.39 21.48
N MET A 82 -1.43 -2.42 21.85
CA MET A 82 -0.88 -3.22 22.96
C MET A 82 -0.76 -2.32 24.18
N VAL A 83 -1.45 -2.68 25.28
CA VAL A 83 -1.50 -1.85 26.49
C VAL A 83 -0.44 -2.27 27.50
N ASP A 84 0.00 -1.30 28.31
CA ASP A 84 0.90 -1.51 29.43
C ASP A 84 0.38 -0.66 30.61
N PRO A 85 0.50 -1.09 31.88
CA PRO A 85 0.15 -0.29 33.04
C PRO A 85 0.84 1.08 33.06
N VAL A 86 2.03 1.18 32.47
CA VAL A 86 2.71 2.46 32.23
C VAL A 86 2.30 3.01 30.88
N PRO A 87 1.52 4.12 30.80
CA PRO A 87 0.98 4.61 29.54
C PRO A 87 2.05 4.88 28.44
N ALA A 88 3.25 5.29 28.83
CA ALA A 88 4.36 5.53 27.90
C ALA A 88 4.90 4.27 27.20
N LYS A 89 4.52 3.07 27.68
CA LYS A 89 4.87 1.77 27.08
C LYS A 89 3.75 1.19 26.22
N THR A 90 2.56 1.81 26.23
CA THR A 90 1.50 1.45 25.29
C THR A 90 2.01 1.62 23.87
N ASP A 91 1.82 0.59 23.03
CA ASP A 91 2.38 0.54 21.69
C ASP A 91 1.37 -0.03 20.69
N THR A 92 1.69 0.01 19.41
CA THR A 92 0.84 -0.50 18.32
C THR A 92 1.47 -1.72 17.69
N ALA A 93 0.71 -2.79 17.57
CA ALA A 93 1.05 -3.93 16.72
C ALA A 93 0.71 -3.57 15.27
N TYR A 94 1.70 -3.61 14.37
CA TYR A 94 1.52 -3.20 12.98
C TYR A 94 2.54 -3.85 12.05
N MET A 95 2.25 -3.79 10.77
CA MET A 95 3.25 -3.93 9.72
C MET A 95 3.14 -2.75 8.75
N SER A 96 4.28 -2.25 8.31
CA SER A 96 4.37 -1.18 7.32
C SER A 96 5.47 -1.44 6.31
N VAL A 97 5.19 -1.08 5.05
CA VAL A 97 6.14 -1.16 3.95
C VAL A 97 6.19 0.19 3.25
N MET A 98 7.39 0.64 2.91
CA MET A 98 7.62 1.80 2.06
C MET A 98 8.37 1.35 0.81
N ILE A 99 7.81 1.67 -0.34
CA ILE A 99 8.35 1.37 -1.67
C ILE A 99 8.75 2.70 -2.30
N PHE A 100 10.04 2.87 -2.55
CA PHE A 100 10.58 4.02 -3.26
C PHE A 100 10.90 3.62 -4.69
N GLY A 101 10.44 4.40 -5.66
CA GLY A 101 10.66 4.06 -7.05
C GLY A 101 10.19 5.14 -8.00
N LYS A 102 10.13 4.79 -9.28
CA LYS A 102 9.67 5.67 -10.34
C LYS A 102 8.32 5.23 -10.84
N ILE A 103 7.45 6.20 -11.11
CA ILE A 103 6.14 5.96 -11.72
C ILE A 103 6.28 6.11 -13.23
N GLU A 104 5.68 5.18 -13.96
CA GLU A 104 5.53 5.25 -15.41
C GLU A 104 4.10 4.91 -15.80
N GLU A 105 3.58 5.56 -16.83
CA GLU A 105 2.32 5.15 -17.45
C GLU A 105 2.55 3.89 -18.28
N VAL A 106 1.70 2.88 -18.07
CA VAL A 106 1.75 1.63 -18.82
C VAL A 106 1.07 1.83 -20.17
N THR A 107 1.88 1.90 -21.21
CA THR A 107 1.40 2.09 -22.60
C THR A 107 1.15 0.77 -23.31
N ASP A 108 1.76 -0.33 -22.86
CA ASP A 108 1.48 -1.67 -23.38
C ASP A 108 0.11 -2.14 -22.90
N LEU A 109 -0.76 -2.46 -23.87
CA LEU A 109 -2.15 -2.85 -23.57
C LEU A 109 -2.26 -4.23 -22.93
N ASP A 110 -1.30 -5.13 -23.18
CA ASP A 110 -1.27 -6.45 -22.58
C ASP A 110 -0.91 -6.33 -21.10
N GLU A 111 0.15 -5.60 -20.77
CA GLU A 111 0.54 -5.29 -19.40
C GLU A 111 -0.56 -4.55 -18.64
N ALA A 112 -1.17 -3.53 -19.25
CA ALA A 112 -2.27 -2.79 -18.63
C ALA A 112 -3.48 -3.69 -18.34
N THR A 113 -3.79 -4.64 -19.26
CA THR A 113 -4.89 -5.57 -19.07
C THR A 113 -4.60 -6.58 -17.96
N GLU A 114 -3.38 -7.09 -17.87
CA GLU A 114 -2.93 -7.96 -16.78
C GLU A 114 -3.02 -7.24 -15.43
N ALA A 115 -2.53 -6.01 -15.34
CA ALA A 115 -2.61 -5.21 -14.13
C ALA A 115 -4.07 -4.99 -13.67
N MET A 116 -4.97 -4.70 -14.59
CA MET A 116 -6.39 -4.55 -14.28
C MET A 116 -7.03 -5.87 -13.86
N GLN A 117 -6.63 -7.01 -14.47
CA GLN A 117 -7.08 -8.33 -14.05
C GLN A 117 -6.62 -8.62 -12.60
N MET A 118 -5.35 -8.39 -12.29
CA MET A 118 -4.81 -8.59 -10.93
C MET A 118 -5.54 -7.74 -9.88
N MET A 119 -5.93 -6.51 -10.24
CA MET A 119 -6.76 -5.69 -9.35
C MET A 119 -8.14 -6.30 -9.14
N VAL A 120 -8.81 -6.75 -10.21
CA VAL A 120 -10.11 -7.41 -10.12
C VAL A 120 -10.03 -8.63 -9.21
N ASP A 121 -9.03 -9.49 -9.40
CA ASP A 121 -8.85 -10.71 -8.62
C ASP A 121 -8.56 -10.42 -7.14
N LYS A 122 -7.84 -9.33 -6.85
CA LYS A 122 -7.54 -8.89 -5.47
C LYS A 122 -8.76 -8.31 -4.76
N TYR A 123 -9.57 -7.49 -5.43
CA TYR A 123 -10.62 -6.70 -4.76
C TYR A 123 -12.00 -7.35 -4.82
N VAL A 124 -12.28 -8.12 -5.86
CA VAL A 124 -13.56 -8.80 -6.09
C VAL A 124 -13.36 -10.22 -6.63
N PRO A 125 -12.64 -11.08 -5.91
CA PRO A 125 -12.28 -12.42 -6.38
C PRO A 125 -13.53 -13.25 -6.74
N GLY A 126 -13.55 -13.81 -7.95
CA GLY A 126 -14.63 -14.67 -8.41
C GLY A 126 -15.95 -13.97 -8.77
N TYR A 127 -16.00 -12.64 -8.71
CA TYR A 127 -17.21 -11.89 -9.05
C TYR A 127 -17.49 -11.90 -10.56
N TYR A 128 -16.47 -11.81 -11.39
CA TYR A 128 -16.61 -11.84 -12.83
C TYR A 128 -16.32 -13.25 -13.38
N GLU A 129 -17.23 -13.77 -14.20
CA GLU A 129 -17.06 -15.07 -14.85
C GLU A 129 -16.03 -15.06 -15.99
N ARG A 130 -15.70 -13.89 -16.49
CA ARG A 130 -14.79 -13.71 -17.63
C ARG A 130 -13.69 -12.75 -17.28
N ALA A 131 -12.50 -13.03 -17.80
CA ALA A 131 -11.36 -12.15 -17.66
C ALA A 131 -11.59 -10.75 -18.26
N VAL A 132 -10.86 -9.76 -17.74
CA VAL A 132 -10.83 -8.40 -18.28
C VAL A 132 -10.36 -8.45 -19.73
N ARG A 133 -11.08 -7.76 -20.62
CA ARG A 133 -10.72 -7.70 -22.05
C ARG A 133 -9.92 -6.45 -22.33
N LYS A 134 -8.95 -6.53 -23.26
CA LYS A 134 -8.18 -5.37 -23.75
C LYS A 134 -9.08 -4.22 -24.19
N SER A 135 -10.17 -4.53 -24.90
CA SER A 135 -11.13 -3.50 -25.32
C SER A 135 -11.81 -2.76 -24.16
N HIS A 136 -11.96 -3.40 -23.02
CA HIS A 136 -12.48 -2.73 -21.80
C HIS A 136 -11.45 -1.75 -21.26
N VAL A 137 -10.18 -2.17 -21.15
CA VAL A 137 -9.10 -1.30 -20.65
C VAL A 137 -8.90 -0.11 -21.57
N GLN A 138 -8.84 -0.33 -22.88
CA GLN A 138 -8.63 0.71 -23.88
C GLN A 138 -9.77 1.76 -23.90
N ASN A 139 -11.01 1.33 -23.67
CA ASN A 139 -12.19 2.18 -23.80
C ASN A 139 -12.77 2.64 -22.45
N TYR A 140 -12.16 2.24 -21.32
CA TYR A 140 -12.69 2.58 -20.02
C TYR A 140 -12.66 4.09 -19.78
N ARG A 141 -13.78 4.60 -19.29
CA ARG A 141 -13.95 6.01 -18.91
C ARG A 141 -14.42 6.06 -17.46
N SER A 142 -13.87 7.01 -16.72
CA SER A 142 -14.34 7.31 -15.36
C SER A 142 -15.77 7.86 -15.39
N SER A 143 -16.42 7.90 -14.23
CA SER A 143 -17.75 8.53 -14.08
C SER A 143 -17.78 10.01 -14.49
N LEU A 144 -16.63 10.67 -14.55
CA LEU A 144 -16.47 12.05 -15.00
C LEU A 144 -16.08 12.15 -16.49
N GLY A 145 -16.02 11.01 -17.21
CA GLY A 145 -15.74 10.96 -18.64
C GLY A 145 -14.25 10.92 -19.02
N ALA A 146 -13.34 11.11 -18.07
CA ALA A 146 -11.90 11.01 -18.32
C ALA A 146 -11.48 9.58 -18.68
N SER A 147 -10.53 9.43 -19.58
CA SER A 147 -9.89 8.14 -19.87
C SER A 147 -9.17 7.63 -18.61
N THR A 148 -9.14 6.32 -18.46
CA THR A 148 -8.38 5.69 -17.39
C THR A 148 -7.02 5.29 -17.90
N ALA A 149 -5.97 5.63 -17.15
CA ALA A 149 -4.62 5.18 -17.35
C ALA A 149 -4.22 4.18 -16.26
N VAL A 150 -3.35 3.25 -16.61
CA VAL A 150 -2.68 2.35 -15.67
C VAL A 150 -1.26 2.86 -15.46
N TYR A 151 -0.82 2.88 -14.23
CA TYR A 151 0.52 3.32 -13.84
C TYR A 151 1.24 2.18 -13.14
N ARG A 152 2.53 2.12 -13.37
CA ARG A 152 3.45 1.19 -12.71
C ARG A 152 4.44 1.98 -11.85
N ILE A 153 4.74 1.47 -10.67
CA ILE A 153 5.91 1.89 -9.89
C ILE A 153 6.94 0.77 -9.99
N ASP A 154 8.13 1.13 -10.48
CA ASP A 154 9.30 0.26 -10.49
C ASP A 154 10.07 0.46 -9.18
N PRO A 155 10.05 -0.52 -8.24
CA PRO A 155 10.70 -0.38 -6.95
C PRO A 155 12.22 -0.30 -7.08
N GLN A 156 12.82 0.76 -6.55
CA GLN A 156 14.27 0.90 -6.41
C GLN A 156 14.74 0.49 -5.01
N THR A 157 13.85 0.67 -4.03
CA THR A 157 14.10 0.29 -2.64
C THR A 157 12.79 -0.04 -1.97
N ILE A 158 12.75 -1.16 -1.27
CA ILE A 158 11.64 -1.55 -0.38
C ILE A 158 12.19 -1.63 1.03
N THR A 159 11.49 -1.02 1.98
CA THR A 159 11.80 -1.12 3.41
C THR A 159 10.55 -1.55 4.17
N ALA A 160 10.72 -2.43 5.15
CA ALA A 160 9.60 -2.95 5.93
C ALA A 160 9.89 -2.92 7.43
N LYS A 161 8.85 -2.66 8.21
CA LYS A 161 8.85 -2.72 9.67
C LYS A 161 7.63 -3.47 10.16
N ALA A 162 7.80 -4.23 11.22
CA ALA A 162 6.70 -4.83 11.96
C ALA A 162 6.94 -4.74 13.46
N ASN A 163 5.87 -4.48 14.20
CA ASN A 163 5.77 -4.72 15.63
C ASN A 163 4.75 -5.85 15.79
N PRO A 164 5.19 -7.07 16.13
CA PRO A 164 4.29 -8.21 16.16
C PRO A 164 3.20 -8.06 17.23
N LEU A 165 2.03 -8.61 16.94
CA LEU A 165 0.93 -8.63 17.90
C LEU A 165 1.27 -9.58 19.05
N ASP A 166 1.14 -9.08 20.28
CA ASP A 166 1.03 -9.88 21.48
C ASP A 166 -0.43 -9.85 21.97
N GLU A 167 -1.14 -10.94 21.75
CA GLU A 167 -2.55 -11.07 22.11
C GLU A 167 -2.80 -10.95 23.61
N ALA A 168 -1.82 -11.30 24.45
CA ALA A 168 -1.94 -11.21 25.90
C ALA A 168 -2.12 -9.78 26.40
N ILE A 169 -1.53 -8.80 25.69
CA ILE A 169 -1.60 -7.38 26.03
C ILE A 169 -2.41 -6.57 25.02
N ALA A 170 -3.09 -7.20 24.06
CA ALA A 170 -3.95 -6.50 23.11
C ALA A 170 -5.14 -5.82 23.83
N PHE A 171 -5.38 -4.55 23.50
CA PHE A 171 -6.51 -3.80 24.03
C PHE A 171 -7.83 -4.29 23.44
N PHE A 172 -8.83 -4.40 24.31
CA PHE A 172 -10.23 -4.58 23.91
C PHE A 172 -11.15 -3.71 24.77
N PRO A 173 -12.33 -3.33 24.29
CA PRO A 173 -13.28 -2.52 25.07
C PRO A 173 -13.64 -3.20 26.39
N GLY A 174 -13.40 -2.51 27.52
CA GLY A 174 -13.64 -3.03 28.88
C GLY A 174 -12.39 -3.57 29.59
N ARG A 175 -11.24 -3.72 28.93
CA ARG A 175 -9.96 -3.98 29.60
C ARG A 175 -9.59 -2.78 30.48
N ARG A 176 -9.11 -3.06 31.69
CA ARG A 176 -8.76 -2.06 32.70
C ARG A 176 -7.39 -2.36 33.31
N VAL A 177 -6.60 -1.34 33.55
CA VAL A 177 -5.22 -1.44 34.06
C VAL A 177 -5.10 -2.26 35.35
N HIS A 178 -6.05 -2.13 36.30
CA HIS A 178 -6.00 -2.88 37.57
C HIS A 178 -6.10 -4.41 37.41
N LYS A 179 -6.54 -4.90 36.26
CA LYS A 179 -6.54 -6.34 35.95
C LYS A 179 -5.19 -6.80 35.40
N ASP A 180 -4.40 -5.89 34.86
CA ASP A 180 -3.09 -6.18 34.31
C ASP A 180 -1.99 -6.05 35.37
N GLU A 181 -2.23 -5.27 36.49
CA GLU A 181 -1.32 -5.12 37.63
C GLU A 181 -1.34 -6.31 38.62
N THR A 182 -2.34 -7.16 38.54
CA THR A 182 -2.51 -8.31 39.46
C THR A 182 -1.84 -9.58 38.97
N THR A 183 -1.04 -9.56 37.92
CA THR A 183 -0.39 -10.73 37.29
C THR A 183 1.13 -10.81 37.58
N GLU A 184 1.64 -10.10 38.62
CA GLU A 184 3.01 -10.27 39.16
C GLU A 184 3.09 -11.38 40.24
#